data_28caf931203c54279e9bd3628b9c0e95
#
_entry.id   28caf931203c54279e9bd3628b9c0e95
#
_cell.length_a   1.000
_cell.length_b   1.000
_cell.length_c   1.000
_cell.angle_alpha   90.00
_cell.angle_beta   90.00
_cell.angle_gamma   90.00
#
_symmetry.space_group_name_H-M   'P 1'
#
loop_
_entity.id
_entity.type
_entity.pdbx_description
1 polymer ?
#
loop_
_entity_poly.entity_id
_entity_poly.type
_entity_poly.pdbx_seq_one_letter_code
_entity_poly.pdbx_strand_id
1 'polypeptide(L)'
;MHPELRLIEDFMTDRGVLNLPALPRMLYVVRGSITAGRRTVRMGETLYSEETITAHAEETGATLWRWELSDPRQPVARMGSASVYSRDKLAKPLETLPQGDLLWRGDSVAFPPGGCAYLHRHQGPGIRCVIDGQLRVDTGGQSHTHGVGDAWYEAGPDPVFAQAGEVPTRFIRVMILPRTLIGKSSIQYVNGEDKEKPKSQQYRVFVDAPLTWG
;
A
#
# COMPACT_ATOMS: atom_id res chain seq x y z
N MET A 1 -19.82 3.63 -11.82
CA MET A 1 -19.15 2.40 -11.35
C MET A 1 -17.92 2.84 -10.58
N HIS A 2 -17.66 2.25 -9.41
CA HIS A 2 -16.56 2.69 -8.54
C HIS A 2 -15.26 2.02 -8.97
N PRO A 3 -14.12 2.71 -8.95
CA PRO A 3 -12.83 2.07 -9.15
C PRO A 3 -12.55 1.06 -8.02
N GLU A 4 -11.65 0.12 -8.29
CA GLU A 4 -11.24 -0.89 -7.32
C GLU A 4 -9.75 -0.72 -7.02
N LEU A 5 -9.40 -0.60 -5.74
CA LEU A 5 -8.02 -0.69 -5.27
C LEU A 5 -7.73 -2.15 -4.92
N ARG A 6 -6.65 -2.68 -5.50
CA ARG A 6 -6.22 -4.08 -5.33
C ARG A 6 -4.82 -4.14 -4.77
N LEU A 7 -4.57 -5.14 -3.95
CA LEU A 7 -3.23 -5.58 -3.55
C LEU A 7 -3.03 -7.02 -4.01
N ILE A 8 -2.02 -7.24 -4.82
CA ILE A 8 -1.66 -8.53 -5.40
C ILE A 8 -0.23 -8.85 -4.99
N GLU A 9 0.04 -10.12 -4.70
CA GLU A 9 1.39 -10.61 -4.46
C GLU A 9 1.84 -11.42 -5.67
N ASP A 10 2.95 -11.00 -6.29
CA ASP A 10 3.55 -11.65 -7.44
C ASP A 10 4.84 -12.36 -7.00
N PHE A 11 4.90 -13.67 -7.26
CA PHE A 11 6.09 -14.49 -7.07
C PHE A 11 6.75 -14.71 -8.42
N MET A 12 7.98 -14.30 -8.55
CA MET A 12 8.78 -14.46 -9.76
C MET A 12 9.95 -15.39 -9.48
N THR A 13 10.10 -16.42 -10.29
CA THR A 13 11.31 -17.27 -10.26
C THR A 13 12.50 -16.53 -10.83
N ASP A 14 13.68 -17.17 -10.83
CA ASP A 14 14.87 -16.69 -11.55
C ASP A 14 14.49 -16.23 -12.97
N ARG A 15 14.89 -15.03 -13.31
CA ARG A 15 14.64 -14.38 -14.62
C ARG A 15 13.17 -14.37 -15.06
N GLY A 16 12.25 -14.54 -14.14
CA GLY A 16 10.82 -14.45 -14.42
C GLY A 16 10.45 -13.07 -15.00
N VAL A 17 9.50 -13.04 -15.92
CA VAL A 17 9.05 -11.82 -16.58
C VAL A 17 7.59 -11.55 -16.27
N LEU A 18 7.32 -10.38 -15.69
CA LEU A 18 5.99 -9.89 -15.36
C LEU A 18 5.62 -8.73 -16.29
N ASN A 19 4.60 -8.95 -17.13
CA ASN A 19 4.07 -7.92 -18.04
C ASN A 19 2.77 -7.36 -17.47
N LEU A 20 2.73 -6.05 -17.24
CA LEU A 20 1.60 -5.34 -16.65
C LEU A 20 1.07 -4.28 -17.62
N PRO A 21 -0.23 -4.23 -17.89
CA PRO A 21 -0.84 -3.19 -18.73
C PRO A 21 -0.74 -1.82 -18.07
N ALA A 22 -1.02 -0.75 -18.82
CA ALA A 22 -1.06 0.61 -18.30
C ALA A 22 -2.18 0.76 -17.26
N LEU A 23 -1.81 1.04 -16.02
CA LEU A 23 -2.69 1.32 -14.87
C LEU A 23 -1.90 2.07 -13.80
N PRO A 24 -2.53 2.96 -13.02
CA PRO A 24 -1.89 3.51 -11.82
C PRO A 24 -1.54 2.38 -10.86
N ARG A 25 -0.23 2.22 -10.59
CA ARG A 25 0.25 1.17 -9.69
C ARG A 25 1.53 1.52 -8.96
N MET A 26 1.70 0.91 -7.80
CA MET A 26 2.95 0.85 -7.08
C MET A 26 3.38 -0.61 -6.89
N LEU A 27 4.59 -0.93 -7.30
CA LEU A 27 5.28 -2.17 -6.94
C LEU A 27 6.16 -1.89 -5.72
N TYR A 28 6.11 -2.76 -4.72
CA TYR A 28 7.04 -2.79 -3.60
C TYR A 28 7.79 -4.14 -3.63
N VAL A 29 9.10 -4.12 -3.63
CA VAL A 29 9.90 -5.34 -3.65
C VAL A 29 10.04 -5.87 -2.23
N VAL A 30 9.35 -6.99 -1.94
CA VAL A 30 9.37 -7.67 -0.64
C VAL A 30 10.65 -8.49 -0.48
N ARG A 31 11.08 -9.15 -1.57
CA ARG A 31 12.29 -9.98 -1.62
C ARG A 31 12.91 -9.94 -3.01
N GLY A 32 14.24 -10.05 -3.07
CA GLY A 32 15.00 -10.06 -4.31
C GLY A 32 15.09 -8.69 -4.96
N SER A 33 15.12 -8.66 -6.27
CA SER A 33 15.17 -7.43 -7.08
C SER A 33 14.58 -7.65 -8.46
N ILE A 34 14.12 -6.57 -9.06
CA ILE A 34 13.61 -6.54 -10.43
C ILE A 34 14.29 -5.43 -11.23
N THR A 35 14.36 -5.63 -12.54
CA THR A 35 14.70 -4.58 -13.50
C THR A 35 13.48 -4.25 -14.34
N ALA A 36 13.11 -2.97 -14.41
CA ALA A 36 12.04 -2.45 -15.26
C ALA A 36 12.59 -1.29 -16.10
N GLY A 37 12.69 -1.49 -17.40
CA GLY A 37 13.38 -0.57 -18.29
C GLY A 37 14.86 -0.43 -17.88
N ARG A 38 15.26 0.80 -17.51
CA ARG A 38 16.64 1.11 -17.05
C ARG A 38 16.77 1.14 -15.52
N ARG A 39 15.71 0.86 -14.78
CA ARG A 39 15.70 0.98 -13.34
C ARG A 39 15.74 -0.39 -12.68
N THR A 40 16.74 -0.62 -11.82
CA THR A 40 16.75 -1.76 -10.89
C THR A 40 16.09 -1.32 -9.58
N VAL A 41 15.13 -2.12 -9.12
CA VAL A 41 14.37 -1.91 -7.88
C VAL A 41 14.66 -3.07 -6.95
N ARG A 42 15.20 -2.80 -5.78
CA ARG A 42 15.66 -3.81 -4.80
C ARG A 42 14.68 -3.95 -3.65
N MET A 43 14.90 -4.97 -2.84
CA MET A 43 14.15 -5.19 -1.60
C MET A 43 14.02 -3.90 -0.78
N GLY A 44 12.78 -3.57 -0.38
CA GLY A 44 12.45 -2.35 0.38
C GLY A 44 12.31 -1.09 -0.48
N GLU A 45 12.45 -1.19 -1.80
CA GLU A 45 12.24 -0.10 -2.74
C GLU A 45 10.92 -0.25 -3.50
N THR A 46 10.51 0.82 -4.18
CA THR A 46 9.26 0.89 -4.92
C THR A 46 9.46 1.40 -6.35
N LEU A 47 8.53 1.01 -7.21
CA LEU A 47 8.34 1.58 -8.55
C LEU A 47 6.88 2.00 -8.70
N TYR A 48 6.64 3.28 -8.96
CA TYR A 48 5.33 3.79 -9.37
C TYR A 48 5.31 4.00 -10.87
N SER A 49 4.20 3.65 -11.51
CA SER A 49 3.95 3.91 -12.93
C SER A 49 2.45 3.85 -13.23
N GLU A 50 2.02 4.64 -14.20
CA GLU A 50 0.70 4.57 -14.84
C GLU A 50 0.77 3.88 -16.20
N GLU A 51 2.00 3.67 -16.68
CA GLU A 51 2.29 3.08 -17.99
C GLU A 51 2.43 1.56 -17.92
N THR A 52 2.50 0.93 -19.09
CA THR A 52 2.86 -0.48 -19.22
C THR A 52 4.23 -0.76 -18.61
N ILE A 53 4.33 -1.81 -17.82
CA ILE A 53 5.59 -2.27 -17.22
C ILE A 53 5.91 -3.67 -17.69
N THR A 54 7.16 -3.89 -18.12
CA THR A 54 7.78 -5.22 -18.19
C THR A 54 8.86 -5.26 -17.12
N ALA A 55 8.65 -6.09 -16.10
CA ALA A 55 9.59 -6.30 -15.00
C ALA A 55 10.27 -7.67 -15.14
N HIS A 56 11.58 -7.70 -15.02
CA HIS A 56 12.40 -8.91 -15.04
C HIS A 56 12.96 -9.15 -13.64
N ALA A 57 12.74 -10.33 -13.08
CA ALA A 57 13.40 -10.73 -11.85
C ALA A 57 14.88 -11.02 -12.12
N GLU A 58 15.73 -10.66 -11.16
CA GLU A 58 17.14 -11.03 -11.17
C GLU A 58 17.33 -12.54 -10.83
N GLU A 59 18.56 -13.02 -10.82
CA GLU A 59 18.91 -14.45 -10.66
C GLU A 59 18.37 -15.12 -9.38
N THR A 60 18.03 -14.36 -8.35
CA THR A 60 17.44 -14.91 -7.10
C THR A 60 15.92 -14.93 -7.11
N GLY A 61 15.29 -14.53 -8.21
CA GLY A 61 13.86 -14.29 -8.28
C GLY A 61 13.43 -13.06 -7.47
N ALA A 62 12.12 -12.82 -7.42
CA ALA A 62 11.56 -11.70 -6.66
C ALA A 62 10.18 -12.03 -6.10
N THR A 63 9.83 -11.40 -4.99
CA THR A 63 8.47 -11.31 -4.48
C THR A 63 8.08 -9.85 -4.43
N LEU A 64 6.96 -9.50 -5.05
CA LEU A 64 6.46 -8.15 -5.14
C LEU A 64 5.09 -8.05 -4.47
N TRP A 65 4.82 -6.93 -3.82
CA TRP A 65 3.47 -6.47 -3.54
C TRP A 65 3.13 -5.38 -4.54
N ARG A 66 1.98 -5.56 -5.21
CA ARG A 66 1.52 -4.69 -6.29
C ARG A 66 0.16 -4.11 -5.94
N TRP A 67 0.13 -2.80 -5.65
CA TRP A 67 -1.13 -2.06 -5.56
C TRP A 67 -1.50 -1.53 -6.93
N GLU A 68 -2.77 -1.68 -7.31
CA GLU A 68 -3.33 -1.18 -8.57
C GLU A 68 -4.67 -0.52 -8.33
N LEU A 69 -4.91 0.61 -9.00
CA LEU A 69 -6.24 1.18 -9.14
C LEU A 69 -6.77 0.83 -10.53
N SER A 70 -7.91 0.16 -10.60
CA SER A 70 -8.46 -0.36 -11.84
C SER A 70 -9.97 -0.17 -11.92
N ASP A 71 -10.49 -0.17 -13.15
CA ASP A 71 -11.90 -0.41 -13.40
C ASP A 71 -12.20 -1.87 -13.07
N PRO A 72 -13.23 -2.20 -12.25
CA PRO A 72 -13.56 -3.58 -11.92
C PRO A 72 -13.92 -4.45 -13.14
N ARG A 73 -14.23 -3.83 -14.28
CA ARG A 73 -14.44 -4.56 -15.56
C ARG A 73 -13.13 -4.97 -16.22
N GLN A 74 -12.02 -4.35 -15.87
CA GLN A 74 -10.72 -4.72 -16.43
C GLN A 74 -10.22 -6.00 -15.77
N PRO A 75 -9.79 -7.00 -16.58
CA PRO A 75 -9.22 -8.22 -16.03
C PRO A 75 -7.97 -7.89 -15.22
N VAL A 76 -7.86 -8.51 -14.05
CA VAL A 76 -6.61 -8.47 -13.28
C VAL A 76 -5.53 -9.16 -14.10
N ALA A 77 -4.39 -8.52 -14.28
CA ALA A 77 -3.21 -9.19 -14.79
C ALA A 77 -2.69 -10.18 -13.72
N ARG A 78 -3.32 -11.35 -13.66
CA ARG A 78 -2.85 -12.49 -12.88
C ARG A 78 -2.00 -13.34 -13.78
N MET A 79 -0.76 -13.53 -13.40
CA MET A 79 0.15 -14.38 -14.15
C MET A 79 0.18 -15.77 -13.53
N GLY A 80 -0.15 -16.77 -14.32
CA GLY A 80 -0.03 -18.18 -13.99
C GLY A 80 0.87 -18.84 -15.02
N SER A 81 2.17 -18.58 -14.97
CA SER A 81 3.16 -19.21 -15.84
C SER A 81 4.18 -19.99 -15.00
N ALA A 82 5.05 -20.75 -15.64
CA ALA A 82 6.13 -21.45 -14.96
C ALA A 82 7.11 -20.51 -14.22
N SER A 83 7.15 -19.24 -14.60
CA SER A 83 8.09 -18.24 -14.08
C SER A 83 7.45 -17.14 -13.22
N VAL A 84 6.11 -16.98 -13.24
CA VAL A 84 5.40 -15.96 -12.44
C VAL A 84 4.07 -16.50 -11.97
N TYR A 85 3.81 -16.36 -10.67
CA TYR A 85 2.52 -16.67 -10.05
C TYR A 85 2.01 -15.46 -9.28
N SER A 86 0.75 -15.07 -9.55
CA SER A 86 0.08 -13.95 -8.87
C SER A 86 -1.02 -14.44 -7.93
N ARG A 87 -1.07 -13.89 -6.72
CA ARG A 87 -2.08 -14.18 -5.70
C ARG A 87 -2.72 -12.87 -5.22
N ASP A 88 -4.07 -12.80 -5.26
CA ASP A 88 -4.78 -11.68 -4.66
C ASP A 88 -4.60 -11.72 -3.13
N LYS A 89 -4.26 -10.59 -2.54
CA LYS A 89 -4.25 -10.39 -1.09
C LYS A 89 -5.52 -9.67 -0.63
N LEU A 90 -5.92 -8.62 -1.32
CA LEU A 90 -7.11 -7.84 -1.02
C LEU A 90 -7.55 -7.04 -2.24
N ALA A 91 -8.87 -6.96 -2.48
CA ALA A 91 -9.48 -6.07 -3.45
C ALA A 91 -10.69 -5.38 -2.82
N LYS A 92 -10.82 -4.07 -3.03
CA LYS A 92 -11.92 -3.26 -2.48
C LYS A 92 -12.41 -2.25 -3.49
N PRO A 93 -13.70 -2.27 -3.84
CA PRO A 93 -14.34 -1.16 -4.52
C PRO A 93 -14.23 0.10 -3.67
N LEU A 94 -13.85 1.21 -4.29
CA LEU A 94 -13.78 2.51 -3.61
C LEU A 94 -15.13 3.23 -3.81
N GLU A 95 -16.07 2.95 -2.92
CA GLU A 95 -17.43 3.49 -3.00
C GLU A 95 -17.45 5.02 -2.95
N THR A 96 -16.50 5.60 -2.20
CA THR A 96 -16.30 7.04 -2.12
C THR A 96 -14.84 7.38 -2.35
N LEU A 97 -14.60 8.26 -3.32
CA LEU A 97 -13.30 8.90 -3.52
C LEU A 97 -13.35 10.33 -2.98
N PRO A 98 -12.20 10.91 -2.58
CA PRO A 98 -12.11 12.34 -2.32
C PRO A 98 -12.60 13.15 -3.54
N GLN A 99 -13.24 14.27 -3.28
CA GLN A 99 -13.69 15.16 -4.36
C GLN A 99 -12.50 15.93 -4.98
N GLY A 100 -12.60 16.21 -6.27
CA GLY A 100 -11.60 16.96 -7.02
C GLY A 100 -10.40 16.14 -7.42
N ASP A 101 -9.27 16.81 -7.58
CA ASP A 101 -8.01 16.20 -8.00
C ASP A 101 -7.50 15.18 -6.97
N LEU A 102 -7.01 14.05 -7.44
CA LEU A 102 -6.57 12.94 -6.62
C LEU A 102 -5.04 12.86 -6.51
N LEU A 103 -4.61 12.18 -5.46
CA LEU A 103 -3.24 11.88 -5.13
C LEU A 103 -3.08 10.38 -4.88
N TRP A 104 -2.14 9.78 -5.54
CA TRP A 104 -1.63 8.46 -5.18
C TRP A 104 -0.51 8.62 -4.16
N ARG A 105 -0.71 8.11 -2.95
CA ARG A 105 0.35 8.05 -1.93
C ARG A 105 0.71 6.63 -1.59
N GLY A 106 2.00 6.28 -1.74
CA GLY A 106 2.59 5.06 -1.23
C GLY A 106 3.63 5.38 -0.17
N ASP A 107 3.48 4.82 1.02
CA ASP A 107 4.42 5.02 2.12
C ASP A 107 4.58 3.77 3.00
N SER A 108 5.55 3.81 3.91
CA SER A 108 5.65 2.89 5.03
C SER A 108 5.48 3.62 6.34
N VAL A 109 4.90 2.92 7.31
CA VAL A 109 4.77 3.37 8.69
C VAL A 109 5.43 2.35 9.60
N ALA A 110 6.39 2.80 10.40
CA ALA A 110 7.12 1.97 11.36
C ALA A 110 6.83 2.41 12.78
N PHE A 111 6.76 1.44 13.70
CA PHE A 111 6.54 1.62 15.12
C PHE A 111 7.62 0.91 15.94
N PRO A 112 8.09 1.50 17.04
CA PRO A 112 8.82 0.75 18.06
C PRO A 112 7.89 -0.27 18.74
N PRO A 113 8.42 -1.23 19.51
CA PRO A 113 7.60 -2.13 20.34
C PRO A 113 6.59 -1.35 21.20
N GLY A 114 5.30 -1.77 21.16
CA GLY A 114 4.21 -1.12 21.87
C GLY A 114 3.82 0.29 21.37
N GLY A 115 4.51 0.80 20.37
CA GLY A 115 4.22 2.13 19.80
C GLY A 115 2.83 2.19 19.16
N CYS A 116 2.21 3.37 19.16
CA CYS A 116 0.86 3.52 18.66
C CYS A 116 0.67 4.75 17.76
N ALA A 117 -0.34 4.69 16.92
CA ALA A 117 -0.98 5.86 16.29
C ALA A 117 -2.27 6.13 17.06
N TYR A 118 -2.35 7.28 17.73
CA TYR A 118 -3.53 7.70 18.47
C TYR A 118 -4.76 7.78 17.56
N LEU A 119 -5.94 7.79 18.15
CA LEU A 119 -7.21 7.76 17.41
C LEU A 119 -7.26 8.88 16.37
N HIS A 120 -7.33 8.49 15.11
CA HIS A 120 -7.23 9.39 13.97
C HIS A 120 -8.13 8.95 12.81
N ARG A 121 -8.25 9.81 11.82
CA ARG A 121 -8.92 9.55 10.54
C ARG A 121 -7.95 9.79 9.40
N HIS A 122 -8.16 9.11 8.28
CA HIS A 122 -7.52 9.43 7.02
C HIS A 122 -8.48 10.17 6.10
N GLN A 123 -7.94 10.98 5.18
CA GLN A 123 -8.73 11.77 4.26
C GLN A 123 -8.99 11.07 2.92
N GLY A 124 -8.90 9.75 2.92
CA GLY A 124 -9.20 8.91 1.77
C GLY A 124 -8.92 7.44 2.02
N PRO A 125 -9.44 6.57 1.15
CA PRO A 125 -9.34 5.14 1.27
C PRO A 125 -7.93 4.61 0.99
N GLY A 126 -7.61 3.42 1.50
CA GLY A 126 -6.36 2.76 1.16
C GLY A 126 -6.25 1.33 1.67
N ILE A 127 -5.29 0.59 1.11
CA ILE A 127 -4.93 -0.78 1.50
C ILE A 127 -3.53 -0.78 2.11
N ARG A 128 -3.41 -1.48 3.25
CA ARG A 128 -2.19 -1.67 4.04
C ARG A 128 -1.81 -3.14 4.04
N CYS A 129 -0.52 -3.42 4.24
CA CYS A 129 -0.02 -4.79 4.43
C CYS A 129 1.19 -4.78 5.36
N VAL A 130 1.17 -5.62 6.40
CA VAL A 130 2.28 -5.73 7.36
C VAL A 130 3.48 -6.39 6.70
N ILE A 131 4.64 -5.76 6.79
CA ILE A 131 5.91 -6.30 6.30
C ILE A 131 6.78 -6.87 7.43
N ASP A 132 6.71 -6.28 8.62
CA ASP A 132 7.45 -6.71 9.81
C ASP A 132 6.57 -6.59 11.05
N GLY A 133 6.68 -7.54 11.97
CA GLY A 133 6.01 -7.50 13.28
C GLY A 133 4.52 -7.79 13.24
N GLN A 134 3.77 -7.12 14.11
CA GLN A 134 2.34 -7.31 14.29
C GLN A 134 1.66 -6.01 14.72
N LEU A 135 0.49 -5.72 14.16
CA LEU A 135 -0.27 -4.49 14.44
C LEU A 135 -1.71 -4.83 14.83
N ARG A 136 -2.13 -4.33 15.98
CA ARG A 136 -3.56 -4.28 16.34
C ARG A 136 -4.18 -3.00 15.77
N VAL A 137 -5.34 -3.14 15.15
CA VAL A 137 -6.13 -2.04 14.57
C VAL A 137 -7.53 -2.07 15.15
N ASP A 138 -7.91 -0.98 15.83
CA ASP A 138 -9.23 -0.81 16.42
C ASP A 138 -10.01 0.21 15.60
N THR A 139 -11.12 -0.19 15.00
CA THR A 139 -12.01 0.65 14.19
C THR A 139 -13.42 0.10 14.16
N GLY A 140 -14.43 0.96 14.06
CA GLY A 140 -15.85 0.53 13.98
C GLY A 140 -16.30 -0.33 15.17
N GLY A 141 -15.71 -0.17 16.35
CA GLY A 141 -16.00 -0.98 17.54
C GLY A 141 -15.44 -2.39 17.51
N GLN A 142 -14.60 -2.71 16.52
CA GLN A 142 -13.93 -4.01 16.38
C GLN A 142 -12.41 -3.83 16.52
N SER A 143 -11.76 -4.91 16.97
CA SER A 143 -10.30 -4.98 17.11
C SER A 143 -9.78 -6.16 16.30
N HIS A 144 -8.83 -5.90 15.39
CA HIS A 144 -8.21 -6.93 14.58
C HIS A 144 -6.70 -6.84 14.71
N THR A 145 -6.04 -8.00 14.78
CA THR A 145 -4.59 -8.09 14.78
C THR A 145 -4.11 -8.62 13.44
N HIS A 146 -3.19 -7.88 12.82
CA HIS A 146 -2.59 -8.20 11.52
C HIS A 146 -1.13 -8.58 11.72
N GLY A 147 -0.74 -9.76 11.24
CA GLY A 147 0.64 -10.24 11.19
C GLY A 147 1.30 -10.00 9.84
N VAL A 148 2.55 -10.46 9.71
CA VAL A 148 3.33 -10.31 8.47
C VAL A 148 2.58 -10.90 7.27
N GLY A 149 2.38 -10.11 6.23
CA GLY A 149 1.66 -10.49 5.03
C GLY A 149 0.15 -10.26 5.10
N ASP A 150 -0.44 -9.95 6.26
CA ASP A 150 -1.85 -9.63 6.34
C ASP A 150 -2.14 -8.23 5.79
N ALA A 151 -3.20 -8.15 4.98
CA ALA A 151 -3.65 -6.91 4.37
C ALA A 151 -5.00 -6.48 4.95
N TRP A 152 -5.19 -5.15 5.10
CA TRP A 152 -6.48 -4.59 5.49
C TRP A 152 -6.78 -3.30 4.74
N TYR A 153 -8.05 -2.96 4.74
CA TYR A 153 -8.57 -1.76 4.10
C TYR A 153 -9.10 -0.78 5.14
N GLU A 154 -8.86 0.49 4.93
CA GLU A 154 -9.51 1.58 5.65
C GLU A 154 -10.14 2.54 4.64
N ALA A 155 -11.44 2.84 4.83
CA ALA A 155 -12.19 3.74 3.95
C ALA A 155 -11.75 5.21 4.06
N GLY A 156 -11.15 5.57 5.22
CA GLY A 156 -10.59 6.90 5.46
C GLY A 156 -11.32 7.71 6.54
N PRO A 157 -12.63 8.01 6.44
CA PRO A 157 -13.30 8.86 7.42
C PRO A 157 -13.55 8.19 8.77
N ASP A 158 -13.51 6.86 8.84
CA ASP A 158 -13.74 6.15 10.08
C ASP A 158 -12.55 6.32 11.04
N PRO A 159 -12.81 6.52 12.36
CA PRO A 159 -11.74 6.60 13.34
C PRO A 159 -11.00 5.29 13.48
N VAL A 160 -9.68 5.35 13.51
CA VAL A 160 -8.77 4.22 13.66
C VAL A 160 -7.77 4.50 14.76
N PHE A 161 -7.55 3.53 15.66
CA PHE A 161 -6.42 3.45 16.55
C PHE A 161 -5.56 2.26 16.16
N ALA A 162 -4.23 2.41 16.14
CA ALA A 162 -3.32 1.33 15.79
C ALA A 162 -2.20 1.20 16.81
N GLN A 163 -1.85 -0.03 17.19
CA GLN A 163 -0.81 -0.31 18.16
C GLN A 163 0.05 -1.51 17.74
N ALA A 164 1.36 -1.30 17.72
CA ALA A 164 2.33 -2.37 17.50
C ALA A 164 2.35 -3.36 18.68
N GLY A 165 2.66 -4.61 18.40
CA GLY A 165 2.94 -5.63 19.40
C GLY A 165 4.27 -5.42 20.11
N GLU A 166 4.82 -6.49 20.66
CA GLU A 166 6.06 -6.48 21.48
C GLU A 166 7.36 -6.36 20.68
N VAL A 167 7.27 -6.38 19.34
CA VAL A 167 8.41 -6.25 18.44
C VAL A 167 8.26 -5.04 17.53
N PRO A 168 9.35 -4.50 16.97
CA PRO A 168 9.26 -3.46 15.95
C PRO A 168 8.33 -3.88 14.83
N THR A 169 7.41 -3.01 14.44
CA THR A 169 6.36 -3.31 13.47
C THR A 169 6.40 -2.30 12.34
N ARG A 170 6.22 -2.77 11.12
CA ARG A 170 6.15 -1.92 9.94
C ARG A 170 5.12 -2.45 8.94
N PHE A 171 4.37 -1.54 8.34
CA PHE A 171 3.50 -1.84 7.22
C PHE A 171 3.75 -0.91 6.03
N ILE A 172 3.38 -1.38 4.85
CA ILE A 172 3.36 -0.61 3.62
C ILE A 172 1.90 -0.32 3.30
N ARG A 173 1.62 0.90 2.82
CA ARG A 173 0.27 1.27 2.41
C ARG A 173 0.25 2.08 1.13
N VAL A 174 -0.89 1.98 0.44
CA VAL A 174 -1.28 2.89 -0.63
C VAL A 174 -2.62 3.52 -0.25
N MET A 175 -2.71 4.83 -0.45
CA MET A 175 -3.93 5.61 -0.22
C MET A 175 -4.24 6.46 -1.45
N ILE A 176 -5.54 6.65 -1.70
CA ILE A 176 -6.05 7.63 -2.66
C ILE A 176 -6.58 8.82 -1.87
N LEU A 177 -5.92 9.96 -2.00
CA LEU A 177 -6.11 11.13 -1.16
C LEU A 177 -6.49 12.36 -2.00
N PRO A 178 -7.01 13.46 -1.40
CA PRO A 178 -7.07 14.75 -2.07
C PRO A 178 -5.67 15.23 -2.47
N ARG A 179 -5.52 15.76 -3.68
CA ARG A 179 -4.23 16.26 -4.21
C ARG A 179 -3.63 17.40 -3.37
N THR A 180 -4.45 18.14 -2.64
CA THR A 180 -4.01 19.22 -1.73
C THR A 180 -3.13 18.71 -0.57
N LEU A 181 -3.06 17.39 -0.37
CA LEU A 181 -2.22 16.74 0.64
C LEU A 181 -0.83 16.37 0.16
N ILE A 182 -0.43 16.70 -1.08
CA ILE A 182 0.97 16.51 -1.52
C ILE A 182 1.94 17.11 -0.50
N GLY A 183 2.87 16.32 0.00
CA GLY A 183 3.88 16.72 1.00
C GLY A 183 3.33 16.98 2.41
N LYS A 184 2.04 16.74 2.67
CA LYS A 184 1.40 16.98 3.97
C LYS A 184 0.92 15.68 4.59
N SER A 185 0.76 15.65 5.93
CA SER A 185 0.18 14.52 6.65
C SER A 185 -1.29 14.29 6.23
N SER A 186 -1.66 13.02 6.07
CA SER A 186 -3.06 12.60 5.84
C SER A 186 -3.83 12.35 7.13
N ILE A 187 -3.14 12.36 8.30
CA ILE A 187 -3.75 12.09 9.60
C ILE A 187 -4.51 13.31 10.11
N GLN A 188 -5.73 13.07 10.59
CA GLN A 188 -6.52 14.00 11.38
C GLN A 188 -6.86 13.33 12.71
N TYR A 189 -6.27 13.83 13.83
CA TYR A 189 -6.57 13.29 15.14
C TYR A 189 -8.01 13.61 15.55
N VAL A 190 -8.70 12.61 16.11
CA VAL A 190 -10.08 12.75 16.62
C VAL A 190 -10.07 13.61 17.88
N ASN A 191 -9.13 13.34 18.80
CA ASN A 191 -8.98 14.11 20.01
C ASN A 191 -7.95 15.23 19.80
N GLY A 192 -8.30 16.46 20.10
CA GLY A 192 -7.41 17.62 19.91
C GLY A 192 -6.11 17.50 20.69
N GLU A 193 -6.16 16.97 21.91
CA GLU A 193 -5.00 16.74 22.78
C GLU A 193 -3.98 15.75 22.21
N ASP A 194 -4.42 14.81 21.34
CA ASP A 194 -3.53 13.84 20.70
C ASP A 194 -2.56 14.50 19.72
N LYS A 195 -2.82 15.73 19.27
CA LYS A 195 -1.89 16.48 18.41
C LYS A 195 -0.57 16.81 19.13
N GLU A 196 -0.65 17.10 20.42
CA GLU A 196 0.50 17.52 21.23
C GLU A 196 1.27 16.35 21.85
N LYS A 197 0.68 15.14 21.86
CA LYS A 197 1.34 13.95 22.41
C LYS A 197 2.54 13.52 21.55
N PRO A 198 3.62 12.98 22.13
CA PRO A 198 4.72 12.40 21.38
C PRO A 198 4.25 11.33 20.40
N LYS A 199 4.73 11.35 19.15
CA LYS A 199 4.41 10.36 18.13
C LYS A 199 5.52 9.32 18.10
N SER A 200 5.13 8.04 18.20
CA SER A 200 6.07 6.93 18.11
C SER A 200 6.27 6.42 16.69
N GLN A 201 5.30 6.68 15.79
CA GLN A 201 5.37 6.22 14.42
C GLN A 201 6.32 7.06 13.58
N GLN A 202 7.03 6.37 12.67
CA GLN A 202 7.91 6.97 11.67
C GLN A 202 7.37 6.70 10.28
N TYR A 203 7.45 7.69 9.41
CA TYR A 203 6.95 7.62 8.03
C TYR A 203 8.08 7.69 7.02
N ARG A 204 7.99 6.88 5.98
CA ARG A 204 8.81 7.02 4.77
C ARG A 204 7.89 7.04 3.55
N VAL A 205 7.77 8.20 2.91
CA VAL A 205 7.02 8.35 1.67
C VAL A 205 7.88 7.84 0.51
N PHE A 206 7.34 6.92 -0.28
CA PHE A 206 7.95 6.41 -1.51
C PHE A 206 7.41 7.11 -2.75
N VAL A 207 6.09 7.33 -2.75
CA VAL A 207 5.34 7.91 -3.86
C VAL A 207 4.36 8.93 -3.29
N ASP A 208 4.34 10.10 -3.90
CA ASP A 208 3.37 11.17 -3.62
C ASP A 208 3.10 11.86 -4.97
N ALA A 209 2.29 11.19 -5.82
CA ALA A 209 2.10 11.55 -7.20
C ALA A 209 0.66 11.98 -7.49
N PRO A 210 0.45 13.04 -8.30
CA PRO A 210 -0.87 13.32 -8.85
C PRO A 210 -1.44 12.08 -9.53
N LEU A 211 -2.72 11.81 -9.32
CA LEU A 211 -3.44 10.70 -9.94
C LEU A 211 -4.53 11.26 -10.83
N THR A 212 -4.53 10.88 -12.11
CA THR A 212 -5.64 11.15 -13.01
C THR A 212 -6.54 9.92 -13.05
N TRP A 213 -7.80 10.12 -12.64
CA TRP A 213 -8.82 9.08 -12.71
C TRP A 213 -10.11 9.70 -13.25
N GLY A 214 -10.57 9.23 -14.40
CA GLY A 214 -11.76 9.70 -15.10
C GLY A 214 -11.88 9.02 -16.44
#